data_091c17420e1537e1eeed651ea5ec8d7a
#
_entry.id   091c17420e1537e1eeed651ea5ec8d7a
#
_cell.length_a   1.000
_cell.length_b   1.000
_cell.length_c   1.000
_cell.angle_alpha   90.00
_cell.angle_beta   90.00
_cell.angle_gamma   90.00
#
_symmetry.space_group_name_H-M   'P 1'
#
loop_
_entity.id
_entity.type
_entity.pdbx_description
1 polymer ?
#
loop_
_entity_poly.entity_id
_entity_poly.type
_entity_poly.pdbx_seq_one_letter_code
_entity_poly.pdbx_strand_id
1 'polypeptide(L)'
;GVITALSRLAGSRYRLIMVTNQDGLGTPSFPEEDFHPAHNKMLSILAGEGVVFDAQHIDPSFPEDNLPTRKPGTAMLTPYMNGDYALAESFVIGDRATDVQLAVNLGCRAIFLETPGRPMPEFTTEQQAALALSTPDWAEIARFLCSAERTAEVKRTTAETDTHIRVNLDGYGPTHIDTGLKFFDHMLSQLPRHAGIALLC
;
A
#
# COMPACT_ATOMS: atom_id res chain seq x y z
N GLY A 1 10.04 8.14 -7.57
CA GLY A 1 10.47 6.74 -7.67
C GLY A 1 10.28 5.99 -6.36
N VAL A 2 10.69 4.73 -6.30
CA VAL A 2 10.48 3.84 -5.16
C VAL A 2 11.05 4.38 -3.84
N ILE A 3 12.27 4.90 -3.83
CA ILE A 3 12.93 5.41 -2.61
C ILE A 3 12.11 6.54 -1.98
N THR A 4 11.71 7.54 -2.79
CA THR A 4 10.89 8.67 -2.32
C THR A 4 9.54 8.20 -1.77
N ALA A 5 8.93 7.21 -2.41
CA ALA A 5 7.66 6.63 -1.94
C ALA A 5 7.82 5.91 -0.60
N LEU A 6 8.85 5.06 -0.48
CA LEU A 6 9.15 4.34 0.75
C LEU A 6 9.54 5.30 1.89
N SER A 7 10.31 6.36 1.62
CA SER A 7 10.65 7.39 2.62
C SER A 7 9.40 8.09 3.15
N ARG A 8 8.44 8.38 2.27
CA ARG A 8 7.15 8.95 2.68
C ARG A 8 6.33 7.96 3.54
N LEU A 9 6.32 6.67 3.19
CA LEU A 9 5.65 5.63 3.97
C LEU A 9 6.32 5.40 5.32
N ALA A 10 7.65 5.42 5.38
CA ALA A 10 8.41 5.31 6.62
C ALA A 10 8.13 6.46 7.60
N GLY A 11 7.84 7.66 7.10
CA GLY A 11 7.41 8.83 7.90
C GLY A 11 5.92 8.82 8.28
N SER A 12 5.15 7.81 7.86
CA SER A 12 3.72 7.69 8.13
C SER A 12 3.45 6.75 9.32
N ARG A 13 2.18 6.37 9.50
CA ARG A 13 1.75 5.42 10.55
C ARG A 13 2.11 3.95 10.27
N TYR A 14 2.58 3.62 9.07
CA TYR A 14 2.85 2.23 8.69
C TYR A 14 4.21 1.75 9.22
N ARG A 15 4.23 0.50 9.66
CA ARG A 15 5.46 -0.26 9.86
C ARG A 15 5.83 -0.95 8.56
N LEU A 16 7.09 -0.93 8.22
CA LEU A 16 7.59 -1.52 6.98
C LEU A 16 8.20 -2.89 7.26
N ILE A 17 7.63 -3.92 6.68
CA ILE A 17 8.10 -5.31 6.78
C ILE A 17 8.50 -5.79 5.38
N MET A 18 9.70 -6.32 5.24
CA MET A 18 10.15 -6.94 4.00
C MET A 18 9.87 -8.44 4.04
N VAL A 19 9.24 -8.97 2.98
CA VAL A 19 8.97 -10.41 2.84
C VAL A 19 9.41 -10.84 1.44
N THR A 20 10.38 -11.74 1.35
CA THR A 20 10.93 -12.18 0.05
C THR A 20 11.20 -13.67 0.03
N ASN A 21 10.96 -14.30 -1.14
CA ASN A 21 11.42 -15.64 -1.43
C ASN A 21 12.75 -15.52 -2.22
N GLN A 22 13.77 -16.20 -1.78
CA GLN A 22 15.10 -16.22 -2.40
C GLN A 22 15.49 -17.66 -2.69
N ASP A 23 15.03 -18.16 -3.84
CA ASP A 23 15.11 -19.56 -4.24
C ASP A 23 16.54 -20.09 -4.17
N GLY A 24 16.76 -21.07 -3.29
CA GLY A 24 18.04 -21.74 -3.12
C GLY A 24 19.12 -20.93 -2.39
N LEU A 25 18.76 -19.84 -1.71
CA LEU A 25 19.71 -19.09 -0.87
C LEU A 25 20.37 -20.01 0.18
N GLY A 26 21.69 -19.95 0.27
CA GLY A 26 22.51 -20.82 1.11
C GLY A 26 22.91 -22.15 0.45
N THR A 27 22.49 -22.38 -0.81
CA THR A 27 22.95 -23.53 -1.61
C THR A 27 24.11 -23.16 -2.54
N PRO A 28 24.80 -24.13 -3.14
CA PRO A 28 25.85 -23.85 -4.13
C PRO A 28 25.36 -23.07 -5.37
N SER A 29 24.06 -23.12 -5.69
CA SER A 29 23.47 -22.37 -6.80
C SER A 29 23.19 -20.91 -6.47
N PHE A 30 23.06 -20.57 -5.18
CA PHE A 30 22.88 -19.20 -4.70
C PHE A 30 23.52 -19.04 -3.31
N PRO A 31 24.85 -18.90 -3.23
CA PRO A 31 25.56 -18.74 -1.97
C PRO A 31 25.16 -17.47 -1.21
N GLU A 32 25.23 -17.51 0.11
CA GLU A 32 24.95 -16.35 0.96
C GLU A 32 25.90 -15.18 0.67
N GLU A 33 27.12 -15.48 0.29
CA GLU A 33 28.16 -14.50 -0.10
C GLU A 33 27.81 -13.69 -1.35
N ASP A 34 26.94 -14.21 -2.22
CA ASP A 34 26.43 -13.49 -3.40
C ASP A 34 25.20 -12.63 -3.05
N PHE A 35 24.40 -13.10 -2.10
CA PHE A 35 23.17 -12.39 -1.68
C PHE A 35 23.46 -11.22 -0.75
N HIS A 36 24.20 -11.46 0.34
CA HIS A 36 24.32 -10.48 1.42
C HIS A 36 24.96 -9.15 1.01
N PRO A 37 26.00 -9.09 0.16
CA PRO A 37 26.57 -7.80 -0.24
C PRO A 37 25.56 -6.89 -0.96
N ALA A 38 24.78 -7.44 -1.89
CA ALA A 38 23.76 -6.69 -2.62
C ALA A 38 22.61 -6.29 -1.71
N HIS A 39 22.12 -7.20 -0.88
CA HIS A 39 21.04 -6.98 0.07
C HIS A 39 21.43 -5.90 1.10
N ASN A 40 22.60 -6.01 1.72
CA ASN A 40 23.08 -5.03 2.70
C ASN A 40 23.32 -3.66 2.07
N LYS A 41 23.81 -3.62 0.82
CA LYS A 41 23.96 -2.37 0.08
C LYS A 41 22.62 -1.69 -0.17
N MET A 42 21.60 -2.44 -0.57
CA MET A 42 20.24 -1.95 -0.73
C MET A 42 19.70 -1.36 0.59
N LEU A 43 19.82 -2.11 1.69
CA LEU A 43 19.37 -1.65 3.02
C LEU A 43 20.11 -0.38 3.46
N SER A 44 21.42 -0.30 3.22
CA SER A 44 22.24 0.88 3.55
C SER A 44 21.79 2.12 2.77
N ILE A 45 21.49 1.97 1.47
CA ILE A 45 20.96 3.06 0.64
C ILE A 45 19.59 3.51 1.17
N LEU A 46 18.69 2.57 1.45
CA LEU A 46 17.36 2.86 1.96
C LEU A 46 17.42 3.54 3.34
N ALA A 47 18.28 3.06 4.23
CA ALA A 47 18.49 3.67 5.55
C ALA A 47 19.03 5.11 5.46
N GLY A 48 19.92 5.39 4.49
CA GLY A 48 20.39 6.75 4.21
C GLY A 48 19.29 7.73 3.78
N GLU A 49 18.20 7.20 3.23
CA GLU A 49 17.00 7.95 2.84
C GLU A 49 15.86 7.90 3.89
N GLY A 50 16.18 7.43 5.12
CA GLY A 50 15.23 7.32 6.21
C GLY A 50 14.27 6.13 6.14
N VAL A 51 14.54 5.15 5.26
CA VAL A 51 13.73 3.94 5.12
C VAL A 51 14.37 2.79 5.89
N VAL A 52 13.76 2.41 6.99
CA VAL A 52 14.19 1.27 7.80
C VAL A 52 13.03 0.27 7.88
N PHE A 53 13.33 -1.00 7.60
CA PHE A 53 12.36 -2.08 7.79
C PHE A 53 12.40 -2.56 9.24
N ASP A 54 11.23 -2.65 9.89
CA ASP A 54 11.10 -3.17 11.26
C ASP A 54 11.48 -4.66 11.34
N ALA A 55 11.25 -5.39 10.26
CA ALA A 55 11.69 -6.78 10.12
C ALA A 55 11.89 -7.17 8.65
N GLN A 56 12.69 -8.21 8.45
CA GLN A 56 12.94 -8.81 7.15
C GLN A 56 12.74 -10.32 7.25
N HIS A 57 11.84 -10.84 6.44
CA HIS A 57 11.52 -12.26 6.34
C HIS A 57 11.97 -12.78 4.99
N ILE A 58 12.96 -13.66 4.99
CA ILE A 58 13.59 -14.23 3.80
C ILE A 58 13.35 -15.73 3.82
N ASP A 59 12.63 -16.25 2.83
CA ASP A 59 12.45 -17.68 2.64
C ASP A 59 13.45 -18.18 1.59
N PRO A 60 14.36 -19.12 1.93
CA PRO A 60 15.36 -19.64 1.01
C PRO A 60 14.90 -20.83 0.18
N SER A 61 13.69 -21.35 0.44
CA SER A 61 13.22 -22.60 -0.15
C SER A 61 12.87 -22.46 -1.63
N PHE A 62 12.93 -23.60 -2.33
CA PHE A 62 12.45 -23.71 -3.69
C PHE A 62 10.91 -23.86 -3.73
N PRO A 63 10.25 -23.54 -4.87
CA PRO A 63 8.79 -23.71 -4.99
C PRO A 63 8.31 -25.13 -4.72
N GLU A 64 9.07 -26.15 -5.13
CA GLU A 64 8.78 -27.55 -4.97
C GLU A 64 8.83 -28.04 -3.52
N ASP A 65 9.52 -27.33 -2.62
CA ASP A 65 9.57 -27.66 -1.20
C ASP A 65 8.24 -27.43 -0.50
N ASN A 66 7.38 -26.59 -1.06
CA ASN A 66 6.02 -26.33 -0.62
C ASN A 66 5.92 -25.92 0.85
N LEU A 67 6.92 -25.18 1.35
CA LEU A 67 7.02 -24.80 2.76
C LEU A 67 6.00 -23.70 3.12
N PRO A 68 5.42 -23.72 4.31
CA PRO A 68 4.46 -22.72 4.76
C PRO A 68 5.09 -21.35 5.04
N THR A 69 6.42 -21.26 5.08
CA THR A 69 7.20 -20.02 5.20
C THR A 69 7.31 -19.27 3.89
N ARG A 70 7.26 -20.00 2.77
CA ARG A 70 7.35 -19.43 1.42
C ARG A 70 6.05 -18.73 1.02
N LYS A 71 6.14 -17.49 0.53
CA LYS A 71 4.96 -16.79 -0.02
C LYS A 71 4.27 -17.65 -1.12
N PRO A 72 2.94 -17.82 -1.06
CA PRO A 72 1.95 -17.09 -0.26
C PRO A 72 1.68 -17.65 1.15
N GLY A 73 2.51 -18.56 1.68
CA GLY A 73 2.42 -19.04 3.06
C GLY A 73 2.69 -17.93 4.07
N THR A 74 2.11 -18.05 5.26
CA THR A 74 2.12 -17.02 6.30
C THR A 74 2.96 -17.38 7.53
N ALA A 75 3.63 -18.55 7.53
CA ALA A 75 4.28 -19.06 8.74
C ALA A 75 5.38 -18.13 9.31
N MET A 76 6.12 -17.40 8.44
CA MET A 76 7.07 -16.37 8.90
C MET A 76 6.37 -15.13 9.50
N LEU A 77 5.09 -14.93 9.23
CA LEU A 77 4.34 -13.72 9.58
C LEU A 77 3.36 -13.95 10.74
N THR A 78 3.37 -15.14 11.34
CA THR A 78 2.55 -15.46 12.51
C THR A 78 2.66 -14.46 13.67
N PRO A 79 3.82 -13.83 13.96
CA PRO A 79 3.91 -12.80 14.99
C PRO A 79 3.02 -11.56 14.75
N TYR A 80 2.62 -11.31 13.51
CA TYR A 80 1.75 -10.18 13.15
C TYR A 80 0.25 -10.56 13.19
N MET A 81 -0.07 -11.86 13.33
CA MET A 81 -1.43 -12.39 13.28
C MET A 81 -2.07 -12.57 14.67
N ASN A 82 -1.39 -12.14 15.72
CA ASN A 82 -1.82 -12.30 17.13
C ASN A 82 -2.84 -11.26 17.60
N GLY A 83 -3.21 -10.28 16.75
CA GLY A 83 -4.15 -9.20 17.08
C GLY A 83 -3.50 -7.88 17.53
N ASP A 84 -2.17 -7.83 17.68
CA ASP A 84 -1.45 -6.59 18.03
C ASP A 84 -1.31 -5.64 16.83
N TYR A 85 -1.59 -6.15 15.62
CA TYR A 85 -1.48 -5.41 14.36
C TYR A 85 -2.83 -5.33 13.66
N ALA A 86 -3.14 -4.17 13.10
CA ALA A 86 -4.36 -3.93 12.32
C ALA A 86 -4.22 -4.50 10.90
N LEU A 87 -4.26 -5.83 10.76
CA LEU A 87 -4.07 -6.51 9.47
C LEU A 87 -5.12 -6.08 8.43
N ALA A 88 -6.36 -5.84 8.82
CA ALA A 88 -7.41 -5.36 7.92
C ALA A 88 -7.12 -3.96 7.33
N GLU A 89 -6.26 -3.15 7.99
CA GLU A 89 -5.79 -1.85 7.51
C GLU A 89 -4.38 -1.92 6.92
N SER A 90 -3.79 -3.11 6.88
CA SER A 90 -2.45 -3.36 6.35
C SER A 90 -2.50 -3.72 4.87
N PHE A 91 -1.37 -3.56 4.19
CA PHE A 91 -1.25 -3.80 2.75
C PHE A 91 -0.03 -4.66 2.44
N VAL A 92 -0.21 -5.62 1.55
CA VAL A 92 0.91 -6.30 0.88
C VAL A 92 1.11 -5.64 -0.47
N ILE A 93 2.33 -5.18 -0.74
CA ILE A 93 2.71 -4.57 -2.02
C ILE A 93 3.64 -5.56 -2.75
N GLY A 94 3.28 -5.96 -3.95
CA GLY A 94 4.11 -6.88 -4.73
C GLY A 94 3.72 -6.96 -6.20
N ASP A 95 4.55 -7.59 -7.00
CA ASP A 95 4.44 -7.69 -8.46
C ASP A 95 4.01 -9.08 -8.96
N ARG A 96 3.64 -9.97 -8.03
CA ARG A 96 3.24 -11.35 -8.33
C ARG A 96 1.86 -11.68 -7.78
N ALA A 97 1.15 -12.60 -8.43
CA ALA A 97 -0.12 -13.11 -7.91
C ALA A 97 0.03 -13.77 -6.52
N THR A 98 1.22 -14.32 -6.22
CA THR A 98 1.55 -14.88 -4.89
C THR A 98 1.61 -13.80 -3.80
N ASP A 99 1.93 -12.55 -4.13
CA ASP A 99 1.89 -11.44 -3.16
C ASP A 99 0.44 -11.04 -2.86
N VAL A 100 -0.41 -11.02 -3.89
CA VAL A 100 -1.86 -10.79 -3.72
C VAL A 100 -2.48 -11.92 -2.90
N GLN A 101 -2.08 -13.18 -3.15
CA GLN A 101 -2.53 -14.32 -2.35
C GLN A 101 -2.04 -14.24 -0.90
N LEU A 102 -0.82 -13.76 -0.68
CA LEU A 102 -0.32 -13.52 0.69
C LEU A 102 -1.20 -12.51 1.44
N ALA A 103 -1.65 -11.45 0.77
CA ALA A 103 -2.59 -10.49 1.37
C ALA A 103 -3.90 -11.15 1.77
N VAL A 104 -4.48 -11.99 0.91
CA VAL A 104 -5.69 -12.77 1.21
C VAL A 104 -5.45 -13.65 2.45
N ASN A 105 -4.35 -14.40 2.48
CA ASN A 105 -4.03 -15.34 3.56
C ASN A 105 -3.79 -14.64 4.91
N LEU A 106 -3.34 -13.38 4.89
CA LEU A 106 -3.13 -12.54 6.08
C LEU A 106 -4.40 -11.79 6.52
N GLY A 107 -5.44 -11.74 5.69
CA GLY A 107 -6.58 -10.85 5.91
C GLY A 107 -6.25 -9.36 5.69
N CYS A 108 -5.22 -9.09 4.87
CA CYS A 108 -4.79 -7.75 4.47
C CYS A 108 -5.41 -7.37 3.12
N ARG A 109 -5.20 -6.11 2.72
CA ARG A 109 -5.44 -5.66 1.35
C ARG A 109 -4.17 -5.79 0.50
N ALA A 110 -4.33 -5.91 -0.81
CA ALA A 110 -3.21 -6.01 -1.74
C ALA A 110 -3.07 -4.74 -2.59
N ILE A 111 -1.83 -4.36 -2.86
CA ILE A 111 -1.48 -3.41 -3.92
C ILE A 111 -0.61 -4.14 -4.92
N PHE A 112 -1.11 -4.28 -6.15
CA PHE A 112 -0.37 -4.94 -7.21
C PHE A 112 0.49 -3.91 -7.95
N LEU A 113 1.81 -4.13 -7.91
CA LEU A 113 2.78 -3.31 -8.62
C LEU A 113 2.95 -3.84 -10.04
N GLU A 114 2.38 -3.15 -11.00
CA GLU A 114 2.47 -3.51 -12.41
C GLU A 114 3.90 -3.35 -12.92
N THR A 115 4.38 -4.35 -13.66
CA THR A 115 5.69 -4.30 -14.31
C THR A 115 5.50 -3.99 -15.78
N PRO A 116 6.06 -2.90 -16.31
CA PRO A 116 5.96 -2.56 -17.72
C PRO A 116 6.40 -3.71 -18.63
N GLY A 117 5.58 -4.05 -19.61
CA GLY A 117 5.84 -5.14 -20.56
C GLY A 117 5.52 -6.56 -20.05
N ARG A 118 5.07 -6.72 -18.80
CA ARG A 118 4.57 -7.98 -18.26
C ARG A 118 3.03 -7.97 -18.28
N PRO A 119 2.38 -8.99 -18.84
CA PRO A 119 0.92 -9.07 -18.79
C PRO A 119 0.46 -9.20 -17.33
N MET A 120 -0.70 -8.58 -17.05
CA MET A 120 -1.34 -8.72 -15.75
C MET A 120 -1.76 -10.17 -15.52
N PRO A 121 -1.48 -10.76 -14.34
CA PRO A 121 -1.94 -12.11 -14.04
C PRO A 121 -3.47 -12.14 -13.90
N GLU A 122 -4.06 -13.30 -14.17
CA GLU A 122 -5.45 -13.54 -13.81
C GLU A 122 -5.56 -13.72 -12.30
N PHE A 123 -6.42 -12.95 -11.67
CA PHE A 123 -6.70 -13.03 -10.25
C PHE A 123 -7.98 -13.82 -10.00
N THR A 124 -7.96 -14.64 -8.95
CA THR A 124 -9.18 -15.29 -8.43
C THR A 124 -10.15 -14.24 -7.88
N THR A 125 -11.39 -14.64 -7.65
CA THR A 125 -12.41 -13.75 -7.05
C THR A 125 -11.96 -13.22 -5.68
N GLU A 126 -11.31 -14.05 -4.86
CA GLU A 126 -10.80 -13.63 -3.54
C GLU A 126 -9.64 -12.64 -3.66
N GLN A 127 -8.73 -12.89 -4.59
CA GLN A 127 -7.62 -11.97 -4.88
C GLN A 127 -8.12 -10.63 -5.41
N GLN A 128 -9.12 -10.63 -6.29
CA GLN A 128 -9.74 -9.40 -6.78
C GLN A 128 -10.43 -8.62 -5.66
N ALA A 129 -11.10 -9.30 -4.73
CA ALA A 129 -11.71 -8.66 -3.57
C ALA A 129 -10.70 -8.04 -2.61
N ALA A 130 -9.50 -8.63 -2.48
CA ALA A 130 -8.42 -8.09 -1.66
C ALA A 130 -7.67 -6.93 -2.34
N LEU A 131 -7.74 -6.82 -3.68
CA LEU A 131 -7.00 -5.84 -4.44
C LEU A 131 -7.53 -4.42 -4.16
N ALA A 132 -6.68 -3.56 -3.61
CA ALA A 132 -6.98 -2.18 -3.29
C ALA A 132 -6.57 -1.21 -4.41
N LEU A 133 -5.44 -1.51 -5.06
CA LEU A 133 -4.85 -0.69 -6.12
C LEU A 133 -4.01 -1.58 -7.03
N SER A 134 -4.00 -1.26 -8.33
CA SER A 134 -3.06 -1.80 -9.30
C SER A 134 -2.45 -0.64 -10.07
N THR A 135 -1.12 -0.52 -10.06
CA THR A 135 -0.42 0.61 -10.69
C THR A 135 1.07 0.30 -10.86
N PRO A 136 1.73 0.82 -11.90
CA PRO A 136 3.19 0.77 -12.03
C PRO A 136 3.89 1.87 -11.23
N ASP A 137 3.15 2.84 -10.64
CA ASP A 137 3.72 4.05 -10.06
C ASP A 137 3.77 4.02 -8.52
N TRP A 138 4.97 3.95 -7.98
CA TRP A 138 5.22 4.04 -6.55
C TRP A 138 4.75 5.36 -5.91
N ALA A 139 4.71 6.46 -6.68
CA ALA A 139 4.21 7.73 -6.16
C ALA A 139 2.69 7.67 -5.96
N GLU A 140 1.99 6.92 -6.80
CA GLU A 140 0.56 6.65 -6.62
C GLU A 140 0.30 5.77 -5.41
N ILE A 141 1.10 4.71 -5.20
CA ILE A 141 1.04 3.86 -4.01
C ILE A 141 1.20 4.71 -2.74
N ALA A 142 2.24 5.55 -2.68
CA ALA A 142 2.47 6.41 -1.52
C ALA A 142 1.33 7.43 -1.30
N ARG A 143 0.78 7.99 -2.38
CA ARG A 143 -0.41 8.83 -2.28
C ARG A 143 -1.59 8.06 -1.72
N PHE A 144 -1.91 6.91 -2.29
CA PHE A 144 -3.03 6.06 -1.87
C PHE A 144 -2.95 5.70 -0.38
N LEU A 145 -1.79 5.25 0.09
CA LEU A 145 -1.60 4.83 1.48
C LEU A 145 -1.58 5.99 2.49
N CYS A 146 -1.05 7.15 2.08
CA CYS A 146 -0.99 8.33 2.96
C CYS A 146 -2.26 9.20 2.88
N SER A 147 -3.12 9.03 1.87
CA SER A 147 -4.30 9.87 1.69
C SER A 147 -5.44 9.56 2.66
N ALA A 148 -5.49 8.36 3.23
CA ALA A 148 -6.47 8.03 4.27
C ALA A 148 -6.40 8.93 5.51
N GLU A 149 -5.30 9.69 5.67
CA GLU A 149 -5.08 10.62 6.78
C GLU A 149 -5.46 12.07 6.47
N ARG A 150 -5.71 12.39 5.20
CA ARG A 150 -5.98 13.77 4.77
C ARG A 150 -7.45 13.99 4.39
N THR A 151 -8.34 13.24 5.01
CA THR A 151 -9.77 13.39 4.87
C THR A 151 -10.38 13.96 6.14
N ALA A 152 -11.35 14.85 5.98
CA ALA A 152 -12.18 15.33 7.07
C ALA A 152 -13.64 15.37 6.63
N GLU A 153 -14.52 15.04 7.56
CA GLU A 153 -15.96 15.08 7.35
C GLU A 153 -16.62 15.79 8.53
N VAL A 154 -17.47 16.76 8.23
CA VAL A 154 -18.26 17.51 9.21
C VAL A 154 -19.71 17.55 8.77
N LYS A 155 -20.59 17.15 9.67
CA LYS A 155 -22.03 17.33 9.51
C LYS A 155 -22.55 18.22 10.63
N ARG A 156 -23.29 19.27 10.28
CA ARG A 156 -23.91 20.19 11.21
C ARG A 156 -25.34 20.51 10.76
N THR A 157 -26.30 20.20 11.61
CA THR A 157 -27.69 20.51 11.39
C THR A 157 -28.16 21.53 12.42
N THR A 158 -28.84 22.59 11.98
CA THR A 158 -29.50 23.60 12.82
C THR A 158 -30.96 23.68 12.42
N ALA A 159 -31.76 24.56 13.03
CA ALA A 159 -33.15 24.79 12.64
C ALA A 159 -33.26 25.41 11.23
N GLU A 160 -32.22 26.06 10.73
CA GLU A 160 -32.24 26.84 9.48
C GLU A 160 -31.31 26.26 8.40
N THR A 161 -30.35 25.43 8.78
CA THR A 161 -29.33 24.90 7.85
C THR A 161 -29.02 23.44 8.14
N ASP A 162 -28.81 22.65 7.08
CA ASP A 162 -28.21 21.31 7.16
C ASP A 162 -26.96 21.30 6.27
N THR A 163 -25.80 21.21 6.90
CA THR A 163 -24.52 21.30 6.22
C THR A 163 -23.77 19.98 6.38
N HIS A 164 -23.33 19.39 5.26
CA HIS A 164 -22.51 18.22 5.23
C HIS A 164 -21.31 18.46 4.31
N ILE A 165 -20.11 18.49 4.88
CA ILE A 165 -18.86 18.74 4.16
C ILE A 165 -17.94 17.57 4.36
N ARG A 166 -17.44 17.02 3.26
CA ARG A 166 -16.35 16.06 3.24
C ARG A 166 -15.26 16.55 2.31
N VAL A 167 -14.03 16.62 2.81
CA VAL A 167 -12.86 17.01 2.04
C VAL A 167 -11.83 15.87 2.03
N ASN A 168 -11.24 15.64 0.86
CA ASN A 168 -10.04 14.81 0.70
C ASN A 168 -8.96 15.64 0.02
N LEU A 169 -7.90 15.93 0.76
CA LEU A 169 -6.82 16.80 0.30
C LEU A 169 -5.89 16.15 -0.74
N ASP A 170 -6.06 14.85 -1.00
CA ASP A 170 -5.28 14.08 -1.97
C ASP A 170 -6.03 13.85 -3.30
N GLY A 171 -7.23 14.43 -3.45
CA GLY A 171 -8.00 14.43 -4.68
C GLY A 171 -8.76 13.13 -4.98
N TYR A 172 -8.81 12.19 -4.04
CA TYR A 172 -9.58 10.95 -4.23
C TYR A 172 -11.04 11.09 -3.77
N GLY A 173 -11.93 10.53 -4.56
CA GLY A 173 -13.36 10.49 -4.27
C GLY A 173 -14.19 11.47 -5.11
N PRO A 174 -15.51 11.43 -4.93
CA PRO A 174 -16.41 12.29 -5.69
C PRO A 174 -16.26 13.75 -5.27
N THR A 175 -16.35 14.63 -6.25
CA THR A 175 -16.54 16.06 -6.02
C THR A 175 -17.96 16.41 -6.40
N HIS A 176 -18.74 16.91 -5.44
CA HIS A 176 -20.09 17.40 -5.65
C HIS A 176 -20.34 18.57 -4.71
N ILE A 177 -20.77 19.69 -5.27
CA ILE A 177 -20.98 20.94 -4.53
C ILE A 177 -22.38 21.44 -4.86
N ASP A 178 -23.23 21.48 -3.86
CA ASP A 178 -24.58 22.01 -3.93
C ASP A 178 -24.96 22.66 -2.59
N THR A 179 -24.68 23.94 -2.47
CA THR A 179 -25.01 24.74 -1.27
C THR A 179 -26.34 25.44 -1.40
N GLY A 180 -27.06 25.28 -2.53
CA GLY A 180 -28.23 26.02 -2.87
C GLY A 180 -27.97 27.46 -3.37
N LEU A 181 -26.76 27.94 -3.36
CA LEU A 181 -26.34 29.26 -3.79
C LEU A 181 -25.32 29.16 -4.96
N LYS A 182 -25.77 29.32 -6.20
CA LYS A 182 -24.96 29.11 -7.42
C LYS A 182 -23.62 29.84 -7.43
N PHE A 183 -23.58 31.06 -6.89
CA PHE A 183 -22.33 31.82 -6.81
C PHE A 183 -21.34 31.17 -5.83
N PHE A 184 -21.84 30.70 -4.69
CA PHE A 184 -21.03 30.02 -3.69
C PHE A 184 -20.54 28.66 -4.19
N ASP A 185 -21.40 27.90 -4.87
CA ASP A 185 -21.03 26.64 -5.53
C ASP A 185 -19.90 26.87 -6.55
N HIS A 186 -19.99 27.95 -7.35
CA HIS A 186 -18.92 28.31 -8.27
C HIS A 186 -17.62 28.63 -7.56
N MET A 187 -17.64 29.39 -6.47
CA MET A 187 -16.43 29.71 -5.69
C MET A 187 -15.82 28.46 -5.07
N LEU A 188 -16.61 27.58 -4.45
CA LEU A 188 -16.11 26.35 -3.87
C LEU A 188 -15.56 25.39 -4.93
N SER A 189 -16.12 25.37 -6.14
CA SER A 189 -15.64 24.51 -7.24
C SER A 189 -14.22 24.85 -7.72
N GLN A 190 -13.72 26.05 -7.39
CA GLN A 190 -12.32 26.42 -7.70
C GLN A 190 -11.33 25.62 -6.83
N LEU A 191 -11.71 25.21 -5.63
CA LEU A 191 -10.83 24.43 -4.74
C LEU A 191 -10.47 23.06 -5.35
N PRO A 192 -11.42 22.18 -5.74
CA PRO A 192 -11.09 20.94 -6.43
C PRO A 192 -10.31 21.18 -7.73
N ARG A 193 -10.69 22.21 -8.50
CA ARG A 193 -10.12 22.46 -9.81
C ARG A 193 -8.66 22.90 -9.77
N HIS A 194 -8.27 23.71 -8.78
CA HIS A 194 -6.93 24.32 -8.72
C HIS A 194 -6.02 23.69 -7.67
N ALA A 195 -6.58 23.15 -6.60
CA ALA A 195 -5.81 22.53 -5.51
C ALA A 195 -5.68 20.99 -5.65
N GLY A 196 -6.37 20.35 -6.61
CA GLY A 196 -6.33 18.91 -6.79
C GLY A 196 -6.91 18.13 -5.60
N ILE A 197 -7.90 18.70 -4.91
CA ILE A 197 -8.62 18.05 -3.80
C ILE A 197 -9.98 17.52 -4.26
N ALA A 198 -10.56 16.58 -3.51
CA ALA A 198 -11.97 16.23 -3.69
C ALA A 198 -12.82 16.89 -2.59
N LEU A 199 -13.95 17.47 -2.96
CA LEU A 199 -14.84 18.20 -2.07
C LEU A 199 -16.30 17.80 -2.33
N LEU A 200 -16.97 17.37 -1.27
CA LEU A 200 -18.41 17.16 -1.24
C LEU A 200 -19.00 18.17 -0.26
N CYS A 201 -19.98 18.91 -0.73
CA CYS A 201 -20.68 19.93 0.05
C CYS A 201 -22.15 20.02 -0.39
#